data_86a44319542d57bee07e6c310e47717b
#
_entry.id   86a44319542d57bee07e6c310e47717b
#
_cell.length_a   1.000
_cell.length_b   1.000
_cell.length_c   1.000
_cell.angle_alpha   90.00
_cell.angle_beta   90.00
_cell.angle_gamma   90.00
#
_symmetry.space_group_name_H-M   'P 1'
#
loop_
_entity.id
_entity.type
_entity.pdbx_description
1 polymer ?
#
loop_
_entity_poly.entity_id
_entity_poly.type
_entity_poly.pdbx_seq_one_letter_code
_entity_poly.pdbx_strand_id
1 'polypeptide(L)'
;YPDMVSLIKNHLAKSSGSRNPGSAEPYLAVIHRLDQPVAGILVFAKTPAAAKDLNKQLQNQGFGKYYRALVANTPSTKEGTLENYMVKDARTNTSRICSAKENGSKIARLHYDTVPVTDWLFTAPAAFHGTELEIHLDTGRHHQIRVQLASVGCPIVGDTKYNQELSDTTGWQTIRLCAYKLNFKHPITHKTMHFQLANDPV
;
A
#
# COMPACT_ATOMS: atom_id res chain seq x y z
N TYR A 1 6.61 -20.45 -2.78
CA TYR A 1 5.56 -20.26 -1.77
C TYR A 1 4.25 -20.02 -2.49
N PRO A 2 3.09 -20.54 -1.99
CA PRO A 2 1.80 -20.27 -2.58
C PRO A 2 1.47 -18.78 -2.46
N ASP A 3 0.82 -18.23 -3.49
CA ASP A 3 0.35 -16.85 -3.47
C ASP A 3 -0.87 -16.66 -2.53
N MET A 4 -1.15 -15.42 -2.14
CA MET A 4 -2.23 -15.09 -1.20
C MET A 4 -3.62 -15.52 -1.70
N VAL A 5 -3.87 -15.46 -3.01
CA VAL A 5 -5.15 -15.88 -3.60
C VAL A 5 -5.36 -17.38 -3.40
N SER A 6 -4.33 -18.18 -3.68
CA SER A 6 -4.37 -19.64 -3.47
C SER A 6 -4.55 -19.99 -1.99
N LEU A 7 -3.86 -19.29 -1.08
CA LEU A 7 -4.01 -19.51 0.37
C LEU A 7 -5.45 -19.22 0.84
N ILE A 8 -6.02 -18.09 0.42
CA ILE A 8 -7.38 -17.69 0.81
C ILE A 8 -8.42 -18.65 0.19
N LYS A 9 -8.29 -19.02 -1.07
CA LYS A 9 -9.19 -20.00 -1.71
C LYS A 9 -9.17 -21.34 -0.99
N ASN A 10 -7.98 -21.83 -0.63
CA ASN A 10 -7.84 -23.06 0.16
C ASN A 10 -8.49 -22.95 1.55
N HIS A 11 -8.35 -21.80 2.20
CA HIS A 11 -9.01 -21.54 3.49
C HIS A 11 -10.54 -21.55 3.33
N LEU A 12 -11.07 -20.85 2.32
CA LEU A 12 -12.51 -20.81 2.04
C LEU A 12 -13.07 -22.19 1.72
N ALA A 13 -12.40 -23.00 0.90
CA ALA A 13 -12.81 -24.37 0.58
C ALA A 13 -12.89 -25.26 1.83
N LYS A 14 -11.92 -25.12 2.75
CA LYS A 14 -11.93 -25.85 4.04
C LYS A 14 -13.07 -25.39 4.95
N SER A 15 -13.33 -24.09 5.01
CA SER A 15 -14.36 -23.50 5.89
C SER A 15 -15.79 -23.78 5.43
N SER A 16 -16.02 -23.98 4.12
CA SER A 16 -17.35 -24.31 3.57
C SER A 16 -17.77 -25.78 3.76
N GLY A 17 -16.92 -26.60 4.39
CA GLY A 17 -17.20 -28.02 4.60
C GLY A 17 -17.23 -28.85 3.30
N SER A 18 -16.96 -28.24 2.16
CA SER A 18 -16.98 -28.86 0.84
C SER A 18 -15.72 -29.70 0.63
N ARG A 19 -15.67 -30.88 1.27
CA ARG A 19 -14.62 -31.90 1.04
C ARG A 19 -14.92 -32.83 -0.16
N ASN A 20 -15.97 -32.54 -0.93
CA ASN A 20 -16.32 -33.39 -2.06
C ASN A 20 -15.38 -33.13 -3.24
N PRO A 21 -14.71 -34.14 -3.78
CA PRO A 21 -14.02 -34.06 -5.06
C PRO A 21 -15.03 -33.63 -6.14
N GLY A 22 -14.83 -32.45 -6.75
CA GLY A 22 -15.73 -31.88 -7.75
C GLY A 22 -16.53 -30.65 -7.32
N SER A 23 -16.42 -30.18 -6.08
CA SER A 23 -17.01 -28.89 -5.71
C SER A 23 -16.31 -27.74 -6.47
N ALA A 24 -17.12 -26.78 -6.97
CA ALA A 24 -16.60 -25.61 -7.68
C ALA A 24 -15.60 -24.81 -6.81
N GLU A 25 -14.54 -24.34 -7.43
CA GLU A 25 -13.54 -23.51 -6.77
C GLU A 25 -14.20 -22.24 -6.18
N PRO A 26 -13.89 -21.85 -4.91
CA PRO A 26 -14.46 -20.67 -4.31
C PRO A 26 -14.12 -19.41 -5.13
N TYR A 27 -15.13 -18.58 -5.37
CA TYR A 27 -14.90 -17.27 -6.00
C TYR A 27 -14.08 -16.39 -5.08
N LEU A 28 -13.04 -15.75 -5.64
CA LEU A 28 -12.23 -14.78 -4.95
C LEU A 28 -11.71 -13.74 -5.96
N ALA A 29 -12.00 -12.47 -5.72
CA ALA A 29 -11.48 -11.36 -6.52
C ALA A 29 -10.58 -10.45 -5.68
N VAL A 30 -9.41 -10.12 -6.23
CA VAL A 30 -8.48 -9.13 -5.65
C VAL A 30 -9.02 -7.74 -5.96
N ILE A 31 -9.27 -6.91 -4.94
CA ILE A 31 -9.79 -5.55 -5.12
C ILE A 31 -8.65 -4.55 -5.32
N HIS A 32 -7.59 -4.66 -4.53
CA HIS A 32 -6.38 -3.87 -4.69
C HIS A 32 -5.14 -4.70 -4.32
N ARG A 33 -3.98 -4.19 -4.64
CA ARG A 33 -2.70 -4.88 -4.41
C ARG A 33 -1.77 -3.98 -3.61
N LEU A 34 -0.84 -4.59 -2.91
CA LEU A 34 0.34 -3.94 -2.35
C LEU A 34 1.55 -4.27 -3.22
N ASP A 35 2.53 -3.38 -3.23
CA ASP A 35 3.83 -3.65 -3.83
C ASP A 35 4.52 -4.77 -3.03
N GLN A 36 5.21 -5.67 -3.71
CA GLN A 36 6.13 -6.55 -3.02
C GLN A 36 7.41 -5.75 -2.70
N PRO A 37 7.82 -5.61 -1.49
CA PRO A 37 7.62 -6.32 -0.22
C PRO A 37 6.80 -5.54 0.84
N VAL A 38 5.82 -4.72 0.46
CA VAL A 38 4.98 -3.94 1.38
C VAL A 38 4.00 -4.84 2.11
N ALA A 39 3.96 -4.74 3.43
CA ALA A 39 3.01 -5.44 4.27
C ALA A 39 1.72 -4.62 4.47
N GLY A 40 0.67 -5.26 4.99
CA GLY A 40 -0.53 -4.54 5.41
C GLY A 40 -1.86 -5.17 5.02
N ILE A 41 -2.92 -4.38 5.12
CA ILE A 41 -4.31 -4.80 4.93
C ILE A 41 -4.65 -4.86 3.44
N LEU A 42 -5.21 -6.00 3.02
CA LEU A 42 -5.75 -6.25 1.68
C LEU A 42 -7.23 -6.62 1.76
N VAL A 43 -8.00 -6.23 0.74
CA VAL A 43 -9.41 -6.61 0.59
C VAL A 43 -9.59 -7.53 -0.61
N PHE A 44 -10.31 -8.61 -0.36
CA PHE A 44 -10.73 -9.57 -1.37
C PHE A 44 -12.26 -9.70 -1.35
N ALA A 45 -12.88 -9.79 -2.52
CA ALA A 45 -14.30 -10.03 -2.62
C ALA A 45 -14.60 -11.52 -2.78
N LYS A 46 -15.57 -12.03 -2.02
CA LYS A 46 -15.99 -13.45 -2.04
C LYS A 46 -17.15 -13.69 -3.00
N THR A 47 -17.69 -12.66 -3.65
CA THR A 47 -18.75 -12.76 -4.65
C THR A 47 -18.56 -11.75 -5.78
N PRO A 48 -19.06 -12.03 -7.02
CA PRO A 48 -18.99 -11.08 -8.13
C PRO A 48 -19.68 -9.73 -7.82
N ALA A 49 -20.81 -9.76 -7.12
CA ALA A 49 -21.54 -8.55 -6.73
C ALA A 49 -20.71 -7.66 -5.79
N ALA A 50 -20.08 -8.27 -4.78
CA ALA A 50 -19.18 -7.56 -3.89
C ALA A 50 -17.94 -7.00 -4.63
N ALA A 51 -17.37 -7.76 -5.56
CA ALA A 51 -16.26 -7.30 -6.37
C ALA A 51 -16.61 -6.07 -7.22
N LYS A 52 -17.80 -6.08 -7.84
CA LYS A 52 -18.30 -4.95 -8.64
C LYS A 52 -18.45 -3.68 -7.78
N ASP A 53 -19.08 -3.79 -6.62
CA ASP A 53 -19.30 -2.64 -5.73
C ASP A 53 -17.97 -2.10 -5.17
N LEU A 54 -17.11 -2.96 -4.61
CA LEU A 54 -15.81 -2.56 -4.06
C LEU A 54 -14.89 -1.92 -5.12
N ASN A 55 -14.89 -2.42 -6.35
CA ASN A 55 -14.13 -1.79 -7.45
C ASN A 55 -14.70 -0.40 -7.80
N LYS A 56 -16.03 -0.23 -7.77
CA LYS A 56 -16.65 1.10 -7.96
C LYS A 56 -16.24 2.06 -6.85
N GLN A 57 -16.25 1.63 -5.59
CA GLN A 57 -15.80 2.44 -4.46
C GLN A 57 -14.32 2.83 -4.63
N LEU A 58 -13.45 1.89 -5.03
CA LEU A 58 -12.02 2.14 -5.24
C LEU A 58 -11.77 3.19 -6.34
N GLN A 59 -12.55 3.16 -7.42
CA GLN A 59 -12.48 4.13 -8.53
C GLN A 59 -12.99 5.53 -8.13
N ASN A 60 -13.99 5.59 -7.27
CA ASN A 60 -14.65 6.82 -6.85
C ASN A 60 -14.10 7.37 -5.51
N GLN A 61 -12.87 7.03 -5.15
CA GLN A 61 -12.22 7.45 -3.90
C GLN A 61 -12.99 7.06 -2.62
N GLY A 62 -13.85 6.04 -2.71
CA GLY A 62 -14.61 5.51 -1.58
C GLY A 62 -13.78 4.64 -0.61
N PHE A 63 -12.50 4.43 -0.89
CA PHE A 63 -11.55 3.75 -0.02
C PHE A 63 -10.63 4.75 0.66
N GLY A 64 -10.69 4.85 1.97
CA GLY A 64 -9.66 5.51 2.78
C GLY A 64 -8.47 4.57 2.94
N LYS A 65 -7.42 4.80 2.17
CA LYS A 65 -6.17 4.01 2.20
C LYS A 65 -5.10 4.77 2.96
N TYR A 66 -4.72 4.27 4.12
CA TYR A 66 -3.73 4.89 4.98
C TYR A 66 -2.53 3.98 5.13
N TYR A 67 -1.36 4.58 5.04
CA TYR A 67 -0.09 3.90 5.16
C TYR A 67 0.73 4.53 6.28
N ARG A 68 1.59 3.72 6.89
CA ARG A 68 2.70 4.20 7.72
C ARG A 68 3.99 3.98 6.96
N ALA A 69 4.86 4.97 6.97
CA ALA A 69 6.17 4.89 6.34
C ALA A 69 7.23 5.48 7.25
N LEU A 70 8.28 4.71 7.56
CA LEU A 70 9.47 5.25 8.22
C LEU A 70 10.41 5.80 7.14
N VAL A 71 10.69 7.10 7.18
CA VAL A 71 11.54 7.78 6.19
C VAL A 71 12.90 8.15 6.79
N ALA A 72 13.93 8.10 5.95
CA ALA A 72 15.32 8.34 6.38
C ALA A 72 15.57 9.78 6.84
N ASN A 73 14.86 10.75 6.28
CA ASN A 73 14.96 12.17 6.62
C ASN A 73 13.60 12.72 7.04
N THR A 74 13.58 13.70 7.93
CA THR A 74 12.36 14.39 8.33
C THR A 74 11.96 15.41 7.25
N PRO A 75 10.70 15.40 6.78
CA PRO A 75 10.19 16.43 5.88
C PRO A 75 10.32 17.83 6.49
N SER A 76 10.44 18.86 5.65
CA SER A 76 10.53 20.26 6.08
C SER A 76 9.28 20.80 6.77
N THR A 77 8.13 20.15 6.54
CA THR A 77 6.83 20.47 7.16
C THR A 77 6.27 19.26 7.86
N LYS A 78 5.52 19.48 8.95
CA LYS A 78 4.89 18.39 9.73
C LYS A 78 3.78 17.69 8.95
N GLU A 79 3.14 18.38 8.04
CA GLU A 79 2.09 17.92 7.16
C GLU A 79 2.29 18.44 5.75
N GLY A 80 1.77 17.75 4.75
CA GLY A 80 1.89 18.21 3.37
C GLY A 80 1.09 17.38 2.38
N THR A 81 0.98 17.93 1.18
CA THR A 81 0.40 17.27 0.01
C THR A 81 1.45 17.16 -1.08
N LEU A 82 1.65 15.96 -1.60
CA LEU A 82 2.49 15.72 -2.76
C LEU A 82 1.60 15.42 -3.96
N GLU A 83 1.72 16.27 -4.98
CA GLU A 83 1.00 16.11 -6.24
C GLU A 83 1.98 16.18 -7.39
N ASN A 84 2.04 15.11 -8.19
CA ASN A 84 2.98 14.96 -9.29
C ASN A 84 2.32 14.21 -10.44
N TYR A 85 2.82 14.38 -11.66
CA TYR A 85 2.58 13.41 -12.72
C TYR A 85 3.61 12.30 -12.64
N MET A 86 3.16 11.06 -12.80
CA MET A 86 4.00 9.87 -12.71
C MET A 86 3.80 8.97 -13.91
N VAL A 87 4.88 8.35 -14.37
CA VAL A 87 4.87 7.31 -15.41
C VAL A 87 5.54 6.05 -14.87
N LYS A 88 5.01 4.90 -15.30
CA LYS A 88 5.61 3.59 -15.02
C LYS A 88 6.52 3.18 -16.16
N ASP A 89 7.75 2.76 -15.86
CA ASP A 89 8.59 1.99 -16.75
C ASP A 89 8.33 0.49 -16.54
N ALA A 90 7.70 -0.14 -17.52
CA ALA A 90 7.37 -1.57 -17.44
C ALA A 90 8.62 -2.45 -17.56
N ARG A 91 9.69 -1.98 -18.23
CA ARG A 91 10.93 -2.75 -18.45
C ARG A 91 11.71 -2.93 -17.15
N THR A 92 11.82 -1.88 -16.36
CA THR A 92 12.56 -1.89 -15.08
C THR A 92 11.65 -2.18 -13.89
N ASN A 93 10.33 -2.23 -14.10
CA ASN A 93 9.31 -2.29 -13.05
C ASN A 93 9.52 -1.19 -11.99
N THR A 94 9.80 0.04 -12.44
CA THR A 94 9.92 1.24 -11.62
C THR A 94 8.89 2.29 -12.04
N SER A 95 8.80 3.38 -11.28
CA SER A 95 8.04 4.57 -11.65
C SER A 95 8.88 5.80 -11.37
N ARG A 96 8.55 6.90 -12.04
CA ARG A 96 9.22 8.19 -11.80
C ARG A 96 8.25 9.34 -11.96
N ILE A 97 8.60 10.48 -11.41
CA ILE A 97 7.93 11.75 -11.68
C ILE A 97 8.27 12.18 -13.11
N CYS A 98 7.30 12.77 -13.77
CA CYS A 98 7.43 13.19 -15.16
C CYS A 98 6.61 14.47 -15.44
N SER A 99 6.72 14.99 -16.66
CA SER A 99 5.85 16.06 -17.14
C SER A 99 4.42 15.56 -17.40
N ALA A 100 3.44 16.43 -17.21
CA ALA A 100 2.03 16.17 -17.58
C ALA A 100 1.85 15.81 -19.06
N LYS A 101 2.75 16.31 -19.92
CA LYS A 101 2.74 16.07 -21.37
C LYS A 101 3.34 14.73 -21.79
N GLU A 102 3.99 14.01 -20.88
CA GLU A 102 4.62 12.73 -21.20
C GLU A 102 3.56 11.65 -21.42
N ASN A 103 3.76 10.85 -22.49
CA ASN A 103 2.82 9.79 -22.82
C ASN A 103 2.71 8.75 -21.68
N GLY A 104 1.48 8.41 -21.28
CA GLY A 104 1.20 7.50 -20.17
C GLY A 104 1.34 8.13 -18.79
N SER A 105 1.62 9.44 -18.70
CA SER A 105 1.62 10.17 -17.43
C SER A 105 0.24 10.15 -16.77
N LYS A 106 0.23 10.01 -15.44
CA LYS A 106 -0.99 10.02 -14.63
C LYS A 106 -0.75 10.83 -13.37
N ILE A 107 -1.73 11.66 -13.00
CA ILE A 107 -1.67 12.41 -11.75
C ILE A 107 -1.64 11.46 -10.56
N ALA A 108 -0.79 11.78 -9.60
CA ALA A 108 -0.61 11.08 -8.33
C ALA A 108 -0.68 12.09 -7.19
N ARG A 109 -1.58 11.86 -6.22
CA ARG A 109 -1.76 12.74 -5.07
C ARG A 109 -1.81 11.93 -3.79
N LEU A 110 -1.06 12.38 -2.79
CA LEU A 110 -1.10 11.90 -1.42
C LEU A 110 -1.00 13.06 -0.44
N HIS A 111 -1.49 12.84 0.78
CA HIS A 111 -1.29 13.68 1.93
C HIS A 111 -0.46 12.94 2.96
N TYR A 112 0.37 13.66 3.73
CA TYR A 112 1.13 13.08 4.82
C TYR A 112 1.10 13.97 6.06
N ASP A 113 1.18 13.31 7.22
CA ASP A 113 1.38 13.91 8.54
C ASP A 113 2.54 13.21 9.24
N THR A 114 3.37 13.97 9.97
CA THR A 114 4.39 13.38 10.85
C THR A 114 3.74 12.78 12.08
N VAL A 115 4.18 11.59 12.47
CA VAL A 115 3.65 10.88 13.62
C VAL A 115 4.52 11.13 14.84
N PRO A 116 3.95 11.47 16.03
CA PRO A 116 4.70 11.53 17.27
C PRO A 116 5.47 10.24 17.54
N VAL A 117 6.69 10.33 18.06
CA VAL A 117 7.57 9.16 18.30
C VAL A 117 6.89 8.09 19.18
N THR A 118 6.02 8.52 20.12
CA THR A 118 5.25 7.63 20.99
C THR A 118 4.26 6.74 20.24
N ASP A 119 3.86 7.15 19.04
CA ASP A 119 2.81 6.52 18.26
C ASP A 119 3.35 5.81 17.00
N TRP A 120 4.67 5.66 16.89
CA TRP A 120 5.30 5.00 15.76
C TRP A 120 4.90 3.52 15.68
N LEU A 121 4.55 3.11 14.47
CA LEU A 121 4.27 1.72 14.15
C LEU A 121 5.57 0.91 14.03
N PHE A 122 6.62 1.52 13.48
CA PHE A 122 7.90 0.86 13.24
C PHE A 122 8.89 1.09 14.37
N THR A 123 9.63 0.03 14.71
CA THR A 123 10.78 0.16 15.61
C THR A 123 11.95 0.80 14.87
N ALA A 124 12.57 1.81 15.47
CA ALA A 124 13.75 2.47 14.95
C ALA A 124 14.91 2.45 15.96
N PRO A 125 16.19 2.44 15.50
CA PRO A 125 17.34 2.58 16.39
C PRO A 125 17.30 3.90 17.18
N ALA A 126 17.89 3.94 18.38
CA ALA A 126 17.91 5.14 19.23
C ALA A 126 18.56 6.36 18.57
N ALA A 127 19.52 6.17 17.66
CA ALA A 127 20.20 7.22 16.90
C ALA A 127 19.56 7.51 15.54
N PHE A 128 18.31 7.10 15.33
CA PHE A 128 17.62 7.31 14.06
C PHE A 128 17.17 8.79 13.95
N HIS A 129 17.55 9.44 12.86
CA HIS A 129 17.25 10.87 12.61
C HIS A 129 16.04 11.12 11.70
N GLY A 130 15.46 10.07 11.15
CA GLY A 130 14.25 10.17 10.33
C GLY A 130 12.97 10.28 11.16
N THR A 131 11.85 10.13 10.49
CA THR A 131 10.53 10.16 11.14
C THR A 131 9.57 9.16 10.53
N GLU A 132 8.51 8.84 11.25
CA GLU A 132 7.39 8.08 10.69
C GLU A 132 6.30 9.03 10.18
N LEU A 133 5.76 8.71 9.01
CA LEU A 133 4.67 9.44 8.39
C LEU A 133 3.41 8.59 8.36
N GLU A 134 2.27 9.20 8.67
CA GLU A 134 0.97 8.72 8.25
C GLU A 134 0.66 9.29 6.86
N ILE A 135 0.24 8.45 5.93
CA ILE A 135 0.03 8.83 4.54
C ILE A 135 -1.37 8.42 4.10
N HIS A 136 -2.12 9.37 3.58
CA HIS A 136 -3.43 9.15 2.95
C HIS A 136 -3.30 9.26 1.43
N LEU A 137 -3.74 8.22 0.71
CA LEU A 137 -3.71 8.19 -0.74
C LEU A 137 -5.04 8.61 -1.37
N ASP A 138 -5.05 9.69 -2.17
CA ASP A 138 -6.16 10.03 -3.07
C ASP A 138 -6.10 9.17 -4.35
N THR A 139 -4.90 8.82 -4.79
CA THR A 139 -4.66 7.98 -5.96
C THR A 139 -3.83 6.76 -5.60
N GLY A 140 -3.82 5.73 -6.46
CA GLY A 140 -3.06 4.49 -6.23
C GLY A 140 -2.19 4.17 -7.45
N ARG A 141 -1.14 4.97 -7.72
CA ARG A 141 -0.20 4.71 -8.81
C ARG A 141 0.86 3.69 -8.37
N HIS A 142 1.44 3.01 -9.34
CA HIS A 142 2.52 2.06 -9.11
C HIS A 142 3.69 2.74 -8.39
N HIS A 143 4.11 2.20 -7.24
CA HIS A 143 5.17 2.73 -6.36
C HIS A 143 4.96 4.18 -5.91
N GLN A 144 3.71 4.67 -5.85
CA GLN A 144 3.42 6.10 -5.68
C GLN A 144 4.11 6.71 -4.44
N ILE A 145 3.86 6.15 -3.26
CA ILE A 145 4.43 6.66 -1.99
C ILE A 145 5.94 6.69 -2.06
N ARG A 146 6.54 5.61 -2.54
CA ARG A 146 7.98 5.41 -2.63
C ARG A 146 8.65 6.48 -3.48
N VAL A 147 8.10 6.73 -4.67
CA VAL A 147 8.61 7.72 -5.63
C VAL A 147 8.42 9.15 -5.12
N GLN A 148 7.21 9.49 -4.62
CA GLN A 148 6.90 10.84 -4.18
C GLN A 148 7.69 11.24 -2.94
N LEU A 149 7.85 10.36 -1.95
CA LEU A 149 8.68 10.64 -0.78
C LEU A 149 10.16 10.76 -1.13
N ALA A 150 10.69 9.87 -1.98
CA ALA A 150 12.07 9.98 -2.45
C ALA A 150 12.33 11.30 -3.20
N SER A 151 11.36 11.80 -3.97
CA SER A 151 11.51 13.04 -4.74
C SER A 151 11.60 14.32 -3.90
N VAL A 152 11.15 14.25 -2.64
CA VAL A 152 11.27 15.36 -1.67
C VAL A 152 12.40 15.13 -0.65
N GLY A 153 13.33 14.23 -0.95
CA GLY A 153 14.49 13.94 -0.10
C GLY A 153 14.17 13.13 1.16
N CYS A 154 12.99 12.50 1.24
CA CYS A 154 12.55 11.67 2.36
C CYS A 154 12.32 10.21 1.93
N PRO A 155 13.36 9.49 1.41
CA PRO A 155 13.19 8.12 0.96
C PRO A 155 12.82 7.19 2.12
N ILE A 156 12.06 6.15 1.80
CA ILE A 156 11.62 5.16 2.79
C ILE A 156 12.81 4.28 3.22
N VAL A 157 12.92 4.02 4.50
CA VAL A 157 13.91 3.08 5.07
C VAL A 157 13.70 1.69 4.49
N GLY A 158 14.78 1.06 4.03
CA GLY A 158 14.75 -0.27 3.41
C GLY A 158 14.29 -0.31 1.94
N ASP A 159 14.00 0.85 1.33
CA ASP A 159 13.63 0.91 -0.08
C ASP A 159 14.87 0.94 -0.99
N THR A 160 15.30 -0.22 -1.45
CA THR A 160 16.47 -0.36 -2.33
C THR A 160 16.27 0.18 -3.75
N LYS A 161 15.03 0.49 -4.17
CA LYS A 161 14.75 1.02 -5.51
C LYS A 161 14.79 2.55 -5.59
N TYR A 162 14.41 3.24 -4.51
CA TYR A 162 14.24 4.70 -4.52
C TYR A 162 15.03 5.40 -3.42
N ASN A 163 15.72 4.67 -2.55
CA ASN A 163 16.68 5.22 -1.61
C ASN A 163 18.10 5.02 -2.15
N GLN A 164 18.73 6.08 -2.62
CA GLN A 164 20.06 6.02 -3.26
C GLN A 164 21.14 5.56 -2.28
N GLU A 165 21.03 5.87 -0.99
CA GLU A 165 21.99 5.45 0.03
C GLU A 165 22.00 3.92 0.23
N LEU A 166 20.92 3.25 -0.16
CA LEU A 166 20.75 1.80 -0.07
C LEU A 166 20.90 1.09 -1.41
N SER A 167 21.09 1.81 -2.52
CA SER A 167 21.17 1.22 -3.85
C SER A 167 22.33 0.22 -4.01
N ASP A 168 23.41 0.44 -3.26
CA ASP A 168 24.63 -0.38 -3.30
C ASP A 168 24.65 -1.47 -2.22
N THR A 169 23.60 -1.58 -1.39
CA THR A 169 23.53 -2.65 -0.39
C THR A 169 23.17 -3.98 -1.05
N THR A 170 23.99 -4.97 -0.83
CA THR A 170 23.70 -6.36 -1.21
C THR A 170 22.85 -7.02 -0.14
N GLY A 171 21.77 -7.66 -0.55
CA GLY A 171 20.89 -8.43 0.33
C GLY A 171 19.48 -7.88 0.44
N TRP A 172 18.61 -8.68 1.04
CA TRP A 172 17.21 -8.33 1.24
C TRP A 172 17.07 -7.25 2.33
N GLN A 173 16.45 -6.15 1.98
CA GLN A 173 16.10 -5.09 2.93
C GLN A 173 14.58 -5.07 3.12
N THR A 174 14.14 -5.02 4.37
CA THR A 174 12.72 -4.86 4.68
C THR A 174 12.33 -3.39 4.54
N ILE A 175 11.46 -3.10 3.58
CA ILE A 175 10.92 -1.74 3.40
C ILE A 175 9.99 -1.39 4.57
N ARG A 176 10.23 -0.25 5.21
CA ARG A 176 9.40 0.26 6.30
C ARG A 176 8.19 1.04 5.77
N LEU A 177 7.34 0.34 5.03
CA LEU A 177 6.06 0.83 4.48
C LEU A 177 4.97 -0.20 4.74
N CYS A 178 3.87 0.24 5.36
CA CYS A 178 2.76 -0.62 5.75
C CYS A 178 1.41 0.01 5.39
N ALA A 179 0.54 -0.73 4.71
CA ALA A 179 -0.88 -0.38 4.55
C ALA A 179 -1.62 -0.69 5.86
N TYR A 180 -1.54 0.21 6.84
CA TYR A 180 -1.90 -0.08 8.22
C TYR A 180 -3.38 0.14 8.55
N LYS A 181 -4.09 0.98 7.76
CA LYS A 181 -5.50 1.29 8.01
C LYS A 181 -6.27 1.40 6.70
N LEU A 182 -7.47 0.85 6.69
CA LEU A 182 -8.34 0.81 5.52
C LEU A 182 -9.79 1.05 5.92
N ASN A 183 -10.45 1.98 5.22
CA ASN A 183 -11.86 2.30 5.40
C ASN A 183 -12.59 2.12 4.09
N PHE A 184 -13.77 1.48 4.12
CA PHE A 184 -14.65 1.35 2.95
C PHE A 184 -16.09 1.05 3.40
N LYS A 185 -17.06 1.11 2.49
CA LYS A 185 -18.43 0.70 2.77
C LYS A 185 -18.62 -0.78 2.45
N HIS A 186 -19.23 -1.52 3.35
CA HIS A 186 -19.57 -2.92 3.09
C HIS A 186 -20.47 -3.05 1.84
N PRO A 187 -20.12 -3.91 0.86
CA PRO A 187 -20.73 -3.90 -0.48
C PRO A 187 -22.23 -4.25 -0.50
N ILE A 188 -22.77 -4.82 0.57
CA ILE A 188 -24.20 -5.18 0.67
C ILE A 188 -24.93 -4.26 1.65
N THR A 189 -24.39 -4.07 2.86
CA THR A 189 -25.09 -3.32 3.92
C THR A 189 -24.80 -1.83 3.90
N HIS A 190 -23.80 -1.38 3.11
CA HIS A 190 -23.28 -0.01 3.00
C HIS A 190 -22.84 0.61 4.34
N LYS A 191 -22.73 -0.18 5.41
CA LYS A 191 -22.13 0.26 6.68
C LYS A 191 -20.65 0.53 6.48
N THR A 192 -20.16 1.60 7.08
CA THR A 192 -18.72 1.91 7.07
C THR A 192 -17.95 0.84 7.84
N MET A 193 -16.91 0.32 7.21
CA MET A 193 -15.99 -0.65 7.76
C MET A 193 -14.65 0.03 8.00
N HIS A 194 -14.05 -0.22 9.19
CA HIS A 194 -12.76 0.31 9.59
C HIS A 194 -11.86 -0.85 10.02
N PHE A 195 -10.69 -0.92 9.43
CA PHE A 195 -9.67 -1.91 9.78
C PHE A 195 -8.36 -1.19 10.03
N GLN A 196 -7.68 -1.56 11.11
CA GLN A 196 -6.40 -0.97 11.49
C GLN A 196 -5.52 -2.02 12.16
N LEU A 197 -4.24 -2.03 11.82
CA LEU A 197 -3.21 -2.81 12.49
C LEU A 197 -2.74 -2.06 13.75
N ALA A 198 -2.54 -2.80 14.83
CA ALA A 198 -2.14 -2.22 16.12
C ALA A 198 -0.63 -2.28 16.38
N ASN A 199 0.11 -3.18 15.67
CA ASN A 199 1.52 -3.46 15.90
C ASN A 199 2.30 -3.48 14.59
N ASP A 200 3.63 -3.36 14.69
CA ASP A 200 4.56 -3.51 13.57
C ASP A 200 4.32 -4.86 12.87
N PRO A 201 3.93 -4.86 11.59
CA PRO A 201 3.66 -6.07 10.83
C PRO A 201 4.93 -6.70 10.22
N VAL A 202 6.14 -6.14 10.47
CA VAL A 202 7.40 -6.50 9.78
C VAL A 202 8.55 -6.70 10.78
#